data_02d488105a6dec9f28951c241514c2aa
#
_entry.id   02d488105a6dec9f28951c241514c2aa
#
_cell.length_a   1.000
_cell.length_b   1.000
_cell.length_c   1.000
_cell.angle_alpha   90.00
_cell.angle_beta   90.00
_cell.angle_gamma   90.00
#
_symmetry.space_group_name_H-M   'P 1'
#
loop_
_entity.id
_entity.type
_entity.pdbx_description
1 polymer ?
#
loop_
_entity_poly.entity_id
_entity_poly.type
_entity_poly.pdbx_seq_one_letter_code
_entity_poly.pdbx_strand_id
1 'polypeptide(L)'
;MNLSKYPRPKGDTGIGFRLPADQYDRLGPDHWLQVLKSAGASWAILPIYHPRSVPAALLMDLASKDIETVVQVIVSPVAPIEPNLLRNLIARYRDCRVHYISFYDRPNSVYQWSLADWRRPQLLQRFVDMFLPCVEKACELGLFPLLSPLEPGGDYWDTGFLAGVLQEIIDRGKTPYFDRLAVGIYNYAYNRPLTWGKGGRVQWKDALPYQTPPGSEDHIGFYLFQWYEEIVREKLGFSLPLISLGGGAGPSEWEDASFSPLEGKTAAQRNQEAVRLLMEAELPDCLFNLGFPLDAVMEDASVATIKSLQELPRHPRHFSWNKPEKALKSTFPKPIHHYLLLPADEGIKTWPEKYVRRFHPTCGFSIEEAMQAEFVTILGDNLGISPQEERRVRASGCKVERVSGKNLKEARRMLDEMAADGKRFLTVG
;
A
#
# COMPACT_ATOMS: atom_id res chain seq x y z
N MET A 1 6.54 -3.90 20.78
CA MET A 1 5.34 -4.74 20.62
C MET A 1 5.74 -6.18 20.34
N ASN A 2 4.96 -7.17 20.74
CA ASN A 2 5.30 -8.58 20.47
C ASN A 2 4.47 -9.12 19.28
N LEU A 3 5.11 -9.35 18.15
CA LEU A 3 4.49 -9.91 16.94
C LEU A 3 3.89 -11.31 17.15
N SER A 4 4.34 -12.06 18.17
CA SER A 4 3.81 -13.38 18.49
C SER A 4 2.34 -13.39 18.96
N LYS A 5 1.76 -12.22 19.28
CA LYS A 5 0.35 -12.08 19.67
C LYS A 5 -0.62 -12.15 18.48
N TYR A 6 -0.11 -11.97 17.27
CA TYR A 6 -0.94 -11.98 16.07
C TYR A 6 -1.20 -13.40 15.61
N PRO A 7 -2.45 -13.75 15.30
CA PRO A 7 -2.83 -15.10 14.86
C PRO A 7 -2.03 -15.57 13.64
N ARG A 8 -1.64 -16.82 13.64
CA ARG A 8 -0.92 -17.45 12.53
C ARG A 8 -1.25 -18.93 12.45
N PRO A 9 -1.21 -19.53 11.23
CA PRO A 9 -1.38 -20.97 11.06
C PRO A 9 -0.35 -21.75 11.88
N LYS A 10 -0.69 -22.91 12.39
CA LYS A 10 0.27 -23.78 13.12
C LYS A 10 1.43 -24.21 12.24
N GLY A 11 1.14 -24.54 10.99
CA GLY A 11 2.13 -24.91 9.98
C GLY A 11 2.50 -23.77 9.03
N ASP A 12 2.63 -22.54 9.54
CA ASP A 12 2.80 -21.34 8.75
C ASP A 12 4.02 -21.40 7.82
N THR A 13 3.78 -21.59 6.53
CA THR A 13 4.82 -21.51 5.48
C THR A 13 5.08 -20.09 5.00
N GLY A 14 4.20 -19.14 5.32
CA GLY A 14 4.18 -17.79 4.76
C GLY A 14 3.74 -17.73 3.29
N ILE A 15 3.44 -18.86 2.66
CA ILE A 15 2.93 -18.89 1.29
C ILE A 15 1.45 -18.54 1.32
N GLY A 16 1.07 -17.50 0.59
CA GLY A 16 -0.31 -17.06 0.46
C GLY A 16 -0.72 -16.86 -0.99
N PHE A 17 -2.00 -16.90 -1.24
CA PHE A 17 -2.55 -16.59 -2.55
C PHE A 17 -3.70 -15.60 -2.44
N ARG A 18 -3.69 -14.62 -3.34
CA ARG A 18 -4.78 -13.69 -3.55
C ARG A 18 -5.74 -14.27 -4.58
N LEU A 19 -6.93 -14.64 -4.14
CA LEU A 19 -7.97 -15.15 -5.01
C LEU A 19 -8.63 -14.01 -5.80
N PRO A 20 -9.22 -14.30 -6.98
CA PRO A 20 -9.93 -13.28 -7.74
C PRO A 20 -11.17 -12.79 -6.98
N ALA A 21 -11.36 -11.46 -6.97
CA ALA A 21 -12.44 -10.82 -6.23
C ALA A 21 -13.82 -11.29 -6.69
N ASP A 22 -14.70 -11.59 -5.74
CA ASP A 22 -16.11 -11.97 -5.97
C ASP A 22 -16.35 -13.17 -6.91
N GLN A 23 -15.34 -14.01 -7.16
CA GLN A 23 -15.46 -15.16 -8.07
C GLN A 23 -15.31 -16.52 -7.36
N TYR A 24 -15.58 -16.55 -6.06
CA TYR A 24 -15.39 -17.74 -5.22
C TYR A 24 -16.28 -18.91 -5.62
N ASP A 25 -17.51 -18.63 -6.10
CA ASP A 25 -18.48 -19.65 -6.48
C ASP A 25 -18.24 -20.20 -7.89
N ARG A 26 -17.45 -19.51 -8.73
CA ARG A 26 -17.26 -19.90 -10.14
C ARG A 26 -16.58 -21.27 -10.29
N LEU A 27 -15.56 -21.53 -9.48
CA LEU A 27 -14.84 -22.82 -9.46
C LEU A 27 -15.22 -23.67 -8.24
N GLY A 28 -15.98 -23.09 -7.30
CA GLY A 28 -16.44 -23.73 -6.07
C GLY A 28 -15.38 -23.78 -4.96
N PRO A 29 -15.81 -23.87 -3.70
CA PRO A 29 -14.92 -23.89 -2.53
C PRO A 29 -13.88 -25.02 -2.56
N ASP A 30 -14.28 -26.23 -2.97
CA ASP A 30 -13.40 -27.40 -3.03
C ASP A 30 -12.23 -27.21 -3.98
N HIS A 31 -12.46 -26.54 -5.11
CA HIS A 31 -11.42 -26.26 -6.08
C HIS A 31 -10.35 -25.33 -5.48
N TRP A 32 -10.75 -24.20 -4.91
CA TRP A 32 -9.83 -23.27 -4.28
C TRP A 32 -9.03 -23.93 -3.16
N LEU A 33 -9.69 -24.73 -2.34
CA LEU A 33 -9.03 -25.45 -1.26
C LEU A 33 -7.98 -26.44 -1.78
N GLN A 34 -8.27 -27.14 -2.86
CA GLN A 34 -7.34 -28.06 -3.52
C GLN A 34 -6.12 -27.31 -4.07
N VAL A 35 -6.35 -26.21 -4.76
CA VAL A 35 -5.29 -25.34 -5.32
C VAL A 35 -4.36 -24.85 -4.22
N LEU A 36 -4.89 -24.25 -3.17
CA LEU A 36 -4.12 -23.71 -2.06
C LEU A 36 -3.28 -24.78 -1.35
N LYS A 37 -3.89 -25.93 -1.04
CA LYS A 37 -3.18 -27.06 -0.43
C LYS A 37 -2.07 -27.62 -1.31
N SER A 38 -2.33 -27.78 -2.59
CA SER A 38 -1.34 -28.33 -3.53
C SER A 38 -0.10 -27.47 -3.60
N ALA A 39 -0.26 -26.14 -3.48
CA ALA A 39 0.83 -25.16 -3.48
C ALA A 39 1.48 -24.96 -2.09
N GLY A 40 1.04 -25.65 -1.04
CA GLY A 40 1.56 -25.50 0.31
C GLY A 40 1.19 -24.16 0.97
N ALA A 41 0.09 -23.55 0.56
CA ALA A 41 -0.38 -22.30 1.12
C ALA A 41 -0.82 -22.45 2.58
N SER A 42 -0.41 -21.51 3.40
CA SER A 42 -0.89 -21.30 4.77
C SER A 42 -1.71 -20.02 4.92
N TRP A 43 -1.77 -19.18 3.87
CA TRP A 43 -2.52 -17.93 3.82
C TRP A 43 -3.40 -17.85 2.59
N ALA A 44 -4.59 -17.23 2.74
CA ALA A 44 -5.49 -16.92 1.64
C ALA A 44 -5.99 -15.47 1.75
N ILE A 45 -5.85 -14.71 0.70
CA ILE A 45 -6.33 -13.33 0.59
C ILE A 45 -7.60 -13.33 -0.25
N LEU A 46 -8.71 -12.87 0.34
CA LEU A 46 -10.04 -12.91 -0.24
C LEU A 46 -10.61 -11.49 -0.43
N PRO A 47 -10.32 -10.84 -1.58
CA PRO A 47 -10.86 -9.52 -1.88
C PRO A 47 -12.35 -9.62 -2.27
N ILE A 48 -13.15 -8.71 -1.73
CA ILE A 48 -14.58 -8.56 -2.07
C ILE A 48 -14.91 -7.11 -2.35
N TYR A 49 -15.84 -6.85 -3.26
CA TYR A 49 -16.43 -5.54 -3.45
C TYR A 49 -17.67 -5.38 -2.56
N HIS A 50 -17.60 -4.41 -1.63
CA HIS A 50 -18.74 -4.07 -0.79
C HIS A 50 -19.97 -3.67 -1.65
N PRO A 51 -21.20 -4.13 -1.36
CA PRO A 51 -21.65 -4.82 -0.13
C PRO A 51 -21.60 -6.36 -0.19
N ARG A 52 -20.94 -6.98 -1.14
CA ARG A 52 -20.82 -8.45 -1.21
C ARG A 52 -20.05 -9.01 -0.02
N SER A 53 -20.07 -10.32 0.15
CA SER A 53 -19.35 -11.03 1.21
C SER A 53 -18.80 -12.36 0.70
N VAL A 54 -17.67 -12.77 1.28
CA VAL A 54 -17.10 -14.10 1.02
C VAL A 54 -18.09 -15.18 1.51
N PRO A 55 -18.30 -16.28 0.75
CA PRO A 55 -19.13 -17.40 1.19
C PRO A 55 -18.62 -17.99 2.52
N ALA A 56 -19.53 -18.16 3.49
CA ALA A 56 -19.18 -18.68 4.81
C ALA A 56 -18.58 -20.09 4.74
N ALA A 57 -19.08 -20.95 3.83
CA ALA A 57 -18.56 -22.30 3.62
C ALA A 57 -17.06 -22.27 3.28
N LEU A 58 -16.66 -21.43 2.31
CA LEU A 58 -15.24 -21.29 1.94
C LEU A 58 -14.38 -20.85 3.14
N LEU A 59 -14.83 -19.87 3.91
CA LEU A 59 -14.09 -19.39 5.09
C LEU A 59 -13.93 -20.50 6.15
N MET A 60 -14.97 -21.24 6.42
CA MET A 60 -14.94 -22.34 7.40
C MET A 60 -14.06 -23.49 6.91
N ASP A 61 -14.09 -23.80 5.62
CA ASP A 61 -13.25 -24.84 5.03
C ASP A 61 -11.77 -24.46 5.09
N LEU A 62 -11.42 -23.21 4.76
CA LEU A 62 -10.04 -22.70 4.90
C LEU A 62 -9.57 -22.79 6.37
N ALA A 63 -10.39 -22.31 7.31
CA ALA A 63 -10.07 -22.37 8.73
C ALA A 63 -9.92 -23.82 9.24
N SER A 64 -10.73 -24.75 8.73
CA SER A 64 -10.63 -26.19 9.08
C SER A 64 -9.32 -26.84 8.62
N LYS A 65 -8.65 -26.24 7.67
CA LYS A 65 -7.37 -26.68 7.07
C LYS A 65 -6.16 -25.88 7.53
N ASP A 66 -6.34 -25.08 8.59
CA ASP A 66 -5.29 -24.24 9.15
C ASP A 66 -4.70 -23.26 8.13
N ILE A 67 -5.56 -22.77 7.23
CA ILE A 67 -5.21 -21.69 6.29
C ILE A 67 -5.75 -20.38 6.86
N GLU A 68 -4.85 -19.47 7.21
CA GLU A 68 -5.21 -18.14 7.72
C GLU A 68 -5.80 -17.28 6.60
N THR A 69 -6.90 -16.62 6.91
CA THR A 69 -7.67 -15.87 5.93
C THR A 69 -7.61 -14.39 6.20
N VAL A 70 -7.25 -13.62 5.18
CA VAL A 70 -7.33 -12.15 5.15
C VAL A 70 -8.48 -11.75 4.24
N VAL A 71 -9.54 -11.18 4.78
CA VAL A 71 -10.63 -10.62 3.97
C VAL A 71 -10.33 -9.17 3.67
N GLN A 72 -10.30 -8.81 2.38
CA GLN A 72 -10.13 -7.42 1.94
C GLN A 72 -11.47 -6.89 1.42
N VAL A 73 -12.07 -5.97 2.17
CA VAL A 73 -13.33 -5.29 1.83
C VAL A 73 -13.03 -4.06 0.99
N ILE A 74 -13.23 -4.15 -0.30
CA ILE A 74 -12.99 -3.06 -1.25
C ILE A 74 -14.25 -2.21 -1.35
N VAL A 75 -14.13 -0.93 -1.04
CA VAL A 75 -15.16 0.09 -1.22
C VAL A 75 -14.68 1.04 -2.29
N SER A 76 -15.27 0.98 -3.47
CA SER A 76 -14.88 1.82 -4.61
C SER A 76 -16.14 2.41 -5.28
N PRO A 77 -16.23 3.73 -5.40
CA PRO A 77 -15.29 4.72 -4.87
C PRO A 77 -15.21 4.71 -3.33
N VAL A 78 -14.09 5.20 -2.78
CA VAL A 78 -13.90 5.30 -1.32
C VAL A 78 -15.01 6.12 -0.70
N ALA A 79 -15.75 5.52 0.22
CA ALA A 79 -16.89 6.13 0.90
C ALA A 79 -17.05 5.49 2.30
N PRO A 80 -17.73 6.15 3.25
CA PRO A 80 -18.04 5.57 4.55
C PRO A 80 -18.90 4.31 4.41
N ILE A 81 -18.61 3.31 5.23
CA ILE A 81 -19.47 2.12 5.35
C ILE A 81 -20.53 2.41 6.43
N GLU A 82 -21.79 2.11 6.13
CA GLU A 82 -22.87 2.28 7.10
C GLU A 82 -22.61 1.44 8.38
N PRO A 83 -22.76 2.02 9.60
CA PRO A 83 -22.33 1.37 10.84
C PRO A 83 -22.96 0.00 11.12
N ASN A 84 -24.24 -0.21 10.80
CA ASN A 84 -24.91 -1.51 11.01
C ASN A 84 -24.42 -2.55 9.98
N LEU A 85 -24.22 -2.13 8.72
CA LEU A 85 -23.65 -3.03 7.71
C LEU A 85 -22.23 -3.42 8.08
N LEU A 86 -21.40 -2.50 8.54
CA LEU A 86 -20.05 -2.72 9.00
C LEU A 86 -20.03 -3.74 10.15
N ARG A 87 -20.86 -3.51 11.19
CA ARG A 87 -20.97 -4.42 12.34
C ARG A 87 -21.37 -5.83 11.92
N ASN A 88 -22.41 -5.96 11.09
CA ASN A 88 -22.89 -7.26 10.63
C ASN A 88 -21.85 -8.01 9.79
N LEU A 89 -21.15 -7.27 8.93
CA LEU A 89 -20.08 -7.81 8.08
C LEU A 89 -18.93 -8.39 8.95
N ILE A 90 -18.45 -7.60 9.91
CA ILE A 90 -17.33 -8.00 10.78
C ILE A 90 -17.76 -9.17 11.69
N ALA A 91 -18.97 -9.14 12.27
CA ALA A 91 -19.51 -10.22 13.10
C ALA A 91 -19.57 -11.54 12.32
N ARG A 92 -20.04 -11.50 11.06
CA ARG A 92 -20.07 -12.66 10.18
C ARG A 92 -18.66 -13.27 9.99
N TYR A 93 -17.65 -12.44 9.72
CA TYR A 93 -16.28 -12.93 9.51
C TYR A 93 -15.66 -13.49 10.78
N ARG A 94 -15.89 -12.87 11.95
CA ARG A 94 -15.51 -13.43 13.24
C ARG A 94 -16.11 -14.82 13.45
N ASP A 95 -17.40 -14.98 13.18
CA ASP A 95 -18.11 -16.25 13.36
C ASP A 95 -17.61 -17.34 12.40
N CYS A 96 -17.05 -16.93 11.25
CA CYS A 96 -16.35 -17.82 10.31
C CYS A 96 -14.85 -18.02 10.62
N ARG A 97 -14.36 -17.59 11.80
CA ARG A 97 -12.97 -17.72 12.26
C ARG A 97 -11.95 -16.94 11.41
N VAL A 98 -12.36 -15.85 10.78
CA VAL A 98 -11.44 -14.91 10.14
C VAL A 98 -10.79 -14.06 11.24
N HIS A 99 -9.46 -13.96 11.21
CA HIS A 99 -8.75 -13.09 12.14
C HIS A 99 -8.41 -11.74 11.53
N TYR A 100 -8.09 -11.67 10.25
CA TYR A 100 -7.59 -10.47 9.61
C TYR A 100 -8.60 -9.87 8.63
N ILE A 101 -8.77 -8.54 8.71
CA ILE A 101 -9.66 -7.81 7.82
C ILE A 101 -9.00 -6.51 7.35
N SER A 102 -9.01 -6.27 6.05
CA SER A 102 -8.59 -5.01 5.43
C SER A 102 -9.81 -4.28 4.90
N PHE A 103 -9.86 -2.97 5.08
CA PHE A 103 -10.89 -2.12 4.51
C PHE A 103 -10.26 -1.17 3.50
N TYR A 104 -11.00 -0.90 2.42
CA TYR A 104 -10.54 -0.11 1.28
C TYR A 104 -9.39 -0.74 0.51
N ASP A 105 -9.09 -0.16 -0.64
CA ASP A 105 -7.98 -0.54 -1.50
C ASP A 105 -7.35 0.73 -2.08
N ARG A 106 -6.04 0.87 -1.96
CA ARG A 106 -5.23 1.95 -2.54
C ARG A 106 -5.82 3.36 -2.37
N PRO A 107 -6.17 3.79 -1.12
CA PRO A 107 -6.80 5.08 -0.89
C PRO A 107 -5.91 6.30 -1.25
N ASN A 108 -4.66 6.06 -1.56
CA ASN A 108 -3.71 7.05 -2.07
C ASN A 108 -3.71 7.19 -3.60
N SER A 109 -4.62 6.48 -4.30
CA SER A 109 -4.79 6.57 -5.75
C SER A 109 -6.07 7.31 -6.13
N VAL A 110 -5.99 8.23 -7.09
CA VAL A 110 -7.13 8.99 -7.61
C VAL A 110 -8.24 8.11 -8.16
N TYR A 111 -7.89 6.95 -8.70
CA TYR A 111 -8.85 6.00 -9.29
C TYR A 111 -9.78 5.35 -8.26
N GLN A 112 -9.44 5.41 -6.99
CA GLN A 112 -10.25 4.84 -5.92
C GLN A 112 -11.27 5.82 -5.33
N TRP A 113 -11.28 7.06 -5.76
CA TRP A 113 -12.17 8.10 -5.29
C TRP A 113 -13.11 8.59 -6.38
N SER A 114 -14.23 9.20 -5.98
CA SER A 114 -14.88 10.12 -6.89
C SER A 114 -13.97 11.32 -7.13
N LEU A 115 -14.00 11.88 -8.34
CA LEU A 115 -13.16 13.04 -8.64
C LEU A 115 -13.50 14.26 -7.77
N ALA A 116 -14.77 14.41 -7.41
CA ALA A 116 -15.22 15.45 -6.52
C ALA A 116 -14.60 15.28 -5.11
N ASP A 117 -14.55 14.04 -4.60
CA ASP A 117 -13.99 13.77 -3.28
C ASP A 117 -12.45 13.82 -3.29
N TRP A 118 -11.79 13.32 -4.34
CA TRP A 118 -10.34 13.45 -4.46
C TRP A 118 -9.85 14.89 -4.37
N ARG A 119 -10.60 15.83 -4.94
CA ARG A 119 -10.26 17.26 -4.97
C ARG A 119 -10.56 18.03 -3.69
N ARG A 120 -11.35 17.47 -2.79
CA ARG A 120 -11.64 18.15 -1.52
C ARG A 120 -10.38 18.19 -0.66
N PRO A 121 -10.15 19.29 0.07
CA PRO A 121 -9.03 19.39 1.00
C PRO A 121 -9.00 18.27 2.03
N GLN A 122 -7.86 18.08 2.69
CA GLN A 122 -7.68 17.13 3.80
C GLN A 122 -8.00 15.67 3.42
N LEU A 123 -7.52 15.22 2.25
CA LEU A 123 -7.76 13.85 1.77
C LEU A 123 -7.42 12.79 2.81
N LEU A 124 -6.24 12.91 3.44
CA LEU A 124 -5.75 11.96 4.43
C LEU A 124 -6.65 11.93 5.67
N GLN A 125 -7.01 13.11 6.22
CA GLN A 125 -7.89 13.19 7.39
C GLN A 125 -9.27 12.62 7.09
N ARG A 126 -9.84 12.92 5.93
CA ARG A 126 -11.12 12.37 5.48
C ARG A 126 -11.06 10.86 5.28
N PHE A 127 -9.94 10.34 4.78
CA PHE A 127 -9.73 8.89 4.73
C PHE A 127 -9.71 8.30 6.14
N VAL A 128 -8.95 8.89 7.06
CA VAL A 128 -8.88 8.41 8.45
C VAL A 128 -10.22 8.49 9.15
N ASP A 129 -11.06 9.52 8.87
CA ASP A 129 -12.42 9.62 9.38
C ASP A 129 -13.32 8.44 8.99
N MET A 130 -13.10 7.87 7.80
CA MET A 130 -13.84 6.70 7.33
C MET A 130 -13.20 5.38 7.79
N PHE A 131 -11.87 5.35 7.89
CA PHE A 131 -11.11 4.16 8.21
C PHE A 131 -11.14 3.80 9.71
N LEU A 132 -10.98 4.80 10.60
CA LEU A 132 -10.95 4.55 12.05
C LEU A 132 -12.21 3.85 12.59
N PRO A 133 -13.44 4.21 12.22
CA PRO A 133 -14.62 3.44 12.64
C PRO A 133 -14.55 1.96 12.26
N CYS A 134 -13.95 1.65 11.11
CA CYS A 134 -13.75 0.25 10.68
C CYS A 134 -12.73 -0.47 11.59
N VAL A 135 -11.62 0.20 11.92
CA VAL A 135 -10.60 -0.31 12.84
C VAL A 135 -11.19 -0.55 14.23
N GLU A 136 -11.88 0.45 14.77
CA GLU A 136 -12.50 0.38 16.10
C GLU A 136 -13.47 -0.82 16.17
N LYS A 137 -14.36 -0.93 15.19
CA LYS A 137 -15.33 -2.01 15.16
C LYS A 137 -14.69 -3.39 14.99
N ALA A 138 -13.65 -3.51 14.16
CA ALA A 138 -12.92 -4.77 14.01
C ALA A 138 -12.23 -5.19 15.32
N CYS A 139 -11.56 -4.26 15.99
CA CYS A 139 -10.91 -4.51 17.29
C CYS A 139 -11.92 -4.89 18.38
N GLU A 140 -13.06 -4.18 18.46
CA GLU A 140 -14.14 -4.51 19.41
C GLU A 140 -14.67 -5.92 19.23
N LEU A 141 -14.77 -6.38 18.00
CA LEU A 141 -15.24 -7.72 17.67
C LEU A 141 -14.14 -8.80 17.66
N GLY A 142 -12.91 -8.44 18.02
CA GLY A 142 -11.80 -9.36 18.22
C GLY A 142 -10.96 -9.65 16.97
N LEU A 143 -11.18 -8.97 15.85
CA LEU A 143 -10.39 -9.11 14.64
C LEU A 143 -9.14 -8.22 14.70
N PHE A 144 -8.23 -8.46 13.77
CA PHE A 144 -7.00 -7.70 13.54
C PHE A 144 -7.16 -6.92 12.22
N PRO A 145 -7.51 -5.63 12.28
CA PRO A 145 -7.62 -4.81 11.09
C PRO A 145 -6.25 -4.54 10.47
N LEU A 146 -6.24 -4.36 9.13
CA LEU A 146 -5.07 -3.93 8.40
C LEU A 146 -5.22 -2.46 8.02
N LEU A 147 -4.13 -1.69 8.13
CA LEU A 147 -3.99 -0.46 7.34
C LEU A 147 -4.18 -0.83 5.87
N SER A 148 -5.00 -0.04 5.17
CA SER A 148 -5.31 -0.30 3.78
C SER A 148 -4.04 -0.40 2.95
N PRO A 149 -3.93 -1.37 2.04
CA PRO A 149 -2.79 -1.44 1.14
C PRO A 149 -2.78 -0.20 0.25
N LEU A 150 -1.59 0.34 0.04
CA LEU A 150 -1.39 1.54 -0.78
C LEU A 150 -0.87 1.17 -2.16
N GLU A 151 -1.15 2.03 -3.15
CA GLU A 151 -0.50 1.95 -4.46
C GLU A 151 0.94 2.45 -4.32
N PRO A 152 1.95 1.61 -4.54
CA PRO A 152 3.34 2.05 -4.51
C PRO A 152 3.60 3.11 -5.59
N GLY A 153 4.05 4.31 -5.20
CA GLY A 153 4.20 5.42 -6.12
C GLY A 153 2.89 6.06 -6.59
N GLY A 154 1.79 5.87 -5.85
CA GLY A 154 0.47 6.42 -6.18
C GLY A 154 0.40 7.95 -6.25
N ASP A 155 -0.77 8.48 -6.64
CA ASP A 155 -1.00 9.93 -6.84
C ASP A 155 -0.76 10.75 -5.57
N TYR A 156 -1.20 10.24 -4.41
CA TYR A 156 -0.63 10.64 -3.12
C TYR A 156 0.48 9.65 -2.79
N TRP A 157 1.66 10.17 -2.47
CA TRP A 157 2.84 9.35 -2.23
C TRP A 157 2.62 8.34 -1.09
N ASP A 158 2.72 7.06 -1.38
CA ASP A 158 2.36 6.00 -0.44
C ASP A 158 3.16 6.04 0.88
N THR A 159 4.46 6.30 0.84
CA THR A 159 5.28 6.44 2.06
C THR A 159 4.86 7.63 2.91
N GLY A 160 4.50 8.75 2.29
CA GLY A 160 3.94 9.93 2.96
C GLY A 160 2.53 9.67 3.48
N PHE A 161 1.69 8.96 2.72
CA PHE A 161 0.35 8.59 3.13
C PHE A 161 0.38 7.65 4.34
N LEU A 162 1.23 6.61 4.32
CA LEU A 162 1.42 5.70 5.45
C LEU A 162 1.85 6.46 6.71
N ALA A 163 2.89 7.29 6.60
CA ALA A 163 3.39 8.09 7.71
C ALA A 163 2.31 9.03 8.26
N GLY A 164 1.52 9.65 7.39
CA GLY A 164 0.43 10.54 7.75
C GLY A 164 -0.74 9.82 8.44
N VAL A 165 -1.16 8.65 7.96
CA VAL A 165 -2.20 7.85 8.61
C VAL A 165 -1.78 7.41 10.00
N LEU A 166 -0.54 6.96 10.18
CA LEU A 166 -0.01 6.60 11.50
C LEU A 166 0.00 7.81 12.44
N GLN A 167 0.41 8.98 11.96
CA GLN A 167 0.43 10.21 12.74
C GLN A 167 -1.00 10.65 13.13
N GLU A 168 -1.95 10.60 12.21
CA GLU A 168 -3.36 10.93 12.50
C GLU A 168 -3.96 10.02 13.58
N ILE A 169 -3.64 8.72 13.56
CA ILE A 169 -4.08 7.78 14.61
C ILE A 169 -3.49 8.17 15.96
N ILE A 170 -2.22 8.59 16.01
CA ILE A 170 -1.53 9.06 17.21
C ILE A 170 -2.20 10.36 17.72
N ASP A 171 -2.35 11.35 16.86
CA ASP A 171 -2.87 12.68 17.21
C ASP A 171 -4.32 12.63 17.70
N ARG A 172 -5.08 11.65 17.25
CA ARG A 172 -6.45 11.38 17.73
C ARG A 172 -6.49 10.55 19.02
N GLY A 173 -5.35 10.22 19.62
CA GLY A 173 -5.28 9.44 20.85
C GLY A 173 -5.71 7.97 20.68
N LYS A 174 -5.63 7.44 19.46
CA LYS A 174 -6.07 6.07 19.11
C LYS A 174 -4.94 5.04 19.12
N THR A 175 -3.83 5.34 19.78
CA THR A 175 -2.64 4.49 19.89
C THR A 175 -2.91 3.07 20.42
N PRO A 176 -3.91 2.79 21.31
CA PRO A 176 -4.18 1.42 21.75
C PRO A 176 -4.55 0.46 20.62
N TYR A 177 -5.06 0.96 19.48
CA TYR A 177 -5.40 0.10 18.35
C TYR A 177 -4.18 -0.48 17.64
N PHE A 178 -2.99 0.13 17.78
CA PHE A 178 -1.74 -0.45 17.24
C PHE A 178 -1.44 -1.84 17.80
N ASP A 179 -1.94 -2.20 18.98
CA ASP A 179 -1.80 -3.54 19.55
C ASP A 179 -2.49 -4.65 18.73
N ARG A 180 -3.37 -4.28 17.81
CA ARG A 180 -4.11 -5.21 16.92
C ARG A 180 -3.98 -4.86 15.44
N LEU A 181 -3.37 -3.74 15.10
CA LEU A 181 -3.26 -3.27 13.74
C LEU A 181 -2.10 -3.97 13.03
N ALA A 182 -2.34 -4.42 11.79
CA ALA A 182 -1.31 -4.84 10.85
C ALA A 182 -1.26 -3.88 9.66
N VAL A 183 -0.30 -4.02 8.76
CA VAL A 183 -0.19 -3.21 7.54
C VAL A 183 -0.40 -4.09 6.32
N GLY A 184 -1.39 -3.77 5.50
CA GLY A 184 -1.57 -4.40 4.19
C GLY A 184 -0.60 -3.79 3.18
N ILE A 185 0.05 -4.64 2.38
CA ILE A 185 1.01 -4.18 1.38
C ILE A 185 0.79 -4.83 0.02
N TYR A 186 1.20 -4.11 -1.04
CA TYR A 186 1.40 -4.64 -2.38
C TYR A 186 2.89 -4.58 -2.72
N ASN A 187 3.57 -5.73 -2.68
CA ASN A 187 5.01 -5.82 -2.90
C ASN A 187 5.36 -6.63 -4.15
N TYR A 188 4.80 -6.20 -5.28
CA TYR A 188 5.14 -6.77 -6.58
C TYR A 188 6.54 -6.35 -7.03
N ALA A 189 7.28 -7.29 -7.62
CA ALA A 189 8.57 -6.98 -8.21
C ALA A 189 8.46 -6.37 -9.62
N TYR A 190 7.31 -6.59 -10.29
CA TYR A 190 7.12 -6.23 -11.71
C TYR A 190 8.26 -6.81 -12.57
N ASN A 191 8.82 -6.05 -13.52
CA ASN A 191 10.01 -6.41 -14.28
C ASN A 191 11.33 -5.91 -13.64
N ARG A 192 11.31 -5.60 -12.34
CA ARG A 192 12.51 -5.25 -11.57
C ARG A 192 13.13 -6.50 -10.94
N PRO A 193 14.45 -6.53 -10.67
CA PRO A 193 15.06 -7.60 -9.91
C PRO A 193 14.36 -7.81 -8.56
N LEU A 194 14.29 -9.06 -8.08
CA LEU A 194 13.70 -9.32 -6.75
C LEU A 194 14.46 -8.61 -5.63
N THR A 195 15.74 -8.31 -5.83
CA THR A 195 16.55 -7.55 -4.86
C THR A 195 16.30 -6.04 -4.87
N TRP A 196 15.49 -5.53 -5.80
CA TRP A 196 15.21 -4.09 -5.92
C TRP A 196 14.64 -3.51 -4.63
N GLY A 197 15.25 -2.43 -4.17
CA GLY A 197 14.88 -1.73 -2.94
C GLY A 197 15.37 -2.40 -1.65
N LYS A 198 16.15 -3.50 -1.74
CA LYS A 198 16.71 -4.20 -0.57
C LYS A 198 17.59 -3.26 0.25
N GLY A 199 17.41 -3.26 1.57
CA GLY A 199 18.13 -2.39 2.49
C GLY A 199 17.37 -1.10 2.84
N GLY A 200 16.20 -0.84 2.22
CA GLY A 200 15.31 0.23 2.59
C GLY A 200 15.91 1.63 2.42
N ARG A 201 15.30 2.62 3.09
CA ARG A 201 15.72 4.02 3.08
C ARG A 201 17.13 4.25 3.64
N VAL A 202 17.58 3.37 4.52
CA VAL A 202 18.92 3.45 5.11
C VAL A 202 20.00 3.17 4.05
N GLN A 203 19.77 2.21 3.18
CA GLN A 203 20.67 1.86 2.07
C GLN A 203 20.57 2.90 0.94
N TRP A 204 19.36 3.28 0.58
CA TRP A 204 19.07 4.09 -0.61
C TRP A 204 18.67 5.52 -0.24
N LYS A 205 19.56 6.24 0.43
CA LYS A 205 19.31 7.58 0.97
C LYS A 205 18.99 8.63 -0.09
N ASP A 206 19.50 8.44 -1.30
CA ASP A 206 19.32 9.37 -2.41
C ASP A 206 18.07 9.04 -3.25
N ALA A 207 17.42 7.90 -3.00
CA ALA A 207 16.15 7.58 -3.63
C ALA A 207 15.05 8.46 -3.05
N LEU A 208 14.54 9.33 -3.88
CA LEU A 208 13.45 10.23 -3.53
C LEU A 208 12.14 9.67 -4.10
N PRO A 209 11.00 9.97 -3.46
CA PRO A 209 9.71 9.48 -3.90
C PRO A 209 9.35 9.67 -5.39
N TYR A 210 10.00 10.50 -6.09
CA TYR A 210 9.71 10.91 -7.47
C TYR A 210 10.92 10.79 -8.41
N GLN A 211 12.05 10.44 -7.86
CA GLN A 211 13.29 10.32 -8.64
C GLN A 211 14.20 9.28 -8.00
N THR A 212 14.54 8.28 -8.77
CA THR A 212 15.58 7.32 -8.43
C THR A 212 16.83 7.69 -9.21
N PRO A 213 17.88 8.22 -8.55
CA PRO A 213 19.13 8.56 -9.22
C PRO A 213 19.77 7.35 -9.90
N PRO A 214 20.56 7.50 -10.95
CA PRO A 214 21.30 6.40 -11.55
C PRO A 214 22.16 5.68 -10.51
N GLY A 215 22.03 4.36 -10.43
CA GLY A 215 22.74 3.53 -9.45
C GLY A 215 22.09 3.47 -8.07
N SER A 216 20.93 4.11 -7.87
CA SER A 216 20.08 3.98 -6.68
C SER A 216 18.84 3.13 -6.98
N GLU A 217 18.21 2.63 -5.92
CA GLU A 217 16.95 1.86 -6.01
C GLU A 217 15.88 2.52 -5.13
N ASP A 218 14.62 2.41 -5.53
CA ASP A 218 13.47 2.92 -4.80
C ASP A 218 12.67 1.80 -4.13
N HIS A 219 11.58 2.20 -3.46
CA HIS A 219 10.71 1.27 -2.74
C HIS A 219 9.70 0.54 -3.63
N ILE A 220 9.54 0.92 -4.92
CA ILE A 220 8.57 0.30 -5.81
C ILE A 220 9.12 -1.03 -6.30
N GLY A 221 8.92 -2.09 -5.52
CA GLY A 221 9.45 -3.41 -5.81
C GLY A 221 9.17 -4.43 -4.71
N PHE A 222 9.77 -5.60 -4.83
CA PHE A 222 9.53 -6.69 -3.89
C PHE A 222 9.92 -6.33 -2.44
N TYR A 223 10.96 -5.55 -2.22
CA TYR A 223 11.45 -5.14 -0.91
C TYR A 223 10.73 -3.90 -0.32
N LEU A 224 9.61 -3.46 -0.87
CA LEU A 224 8.75 -2.40 -0.31
C LEU A 224 8.51 -2.56 1.19
N PHE A 225 8.36 -3.79 1.68
CA PHE A 225 8.11 -4.07 3.08
C PHE A 225 9.20 -3.53 4.03
N GLN A 226 10.47 -3.45 3.60
CA GLN A 226 11.53 -2.86 4.42
C GLN A 226 11.34 -1.34 4.60
N TRP A 227 10.95 -0.66 3.54
CA TRP A 227 10.66 0.78 3.53
C TRP A 227 9.46 1.12 4.42
N TYR A 228 8.41 0.30 4.36
CA TYR A 228 7.22 0.49 5.20
C TYR A 228 7.51 0.16 6.66
N GLU A 229 8.27 -0.88 6.94
CA GLU A 229 8.70 -1.22 8.30
C GLU A 229 9.50 -0.08 8.94
N GLU A 230 10.44 0.51 8.20
CA GLU A 230 11.21 1.66 8.68
C GLU A 230 10.31 2.84 9.05
N ILE A 231 9.29 3.16 8.23
CA ILE A 231 8.32 4.22 8.53
C ILE A 231 7.51 3.87 9.78
N VAL A 232 7.02 2.66 9.88
CA VAL A 232 6.26 2.19 11.05
C VAL A 232 7.11 2.31 12.32
N ARG A 233 8.35 1.84 12.28
CA ARG A 233 9.27 1.91 13.43
C ARG A 233 9.67 3.34 13.78
N GLU A 234 9.84 4.21 12.80
CA GLU A 234 10.10 5.63 13.02
C GLU A 234 8.94 6.30 13.78
N LYS A 235 7.69 5.99 13.39
CA LYS A 235 6.49 6.57 13.99
C LYS A 235 6.10 5.96 15.32
N LEU A 236 6.23 4.65 15.47
CA LEU A 236 5.71 3.91 16.64
C LEU A 236 6.79 3.43 17.62
N GLY A 237 8.05 3.35 17.20
CA GLY A 237 9.14 2.76 17.98
C GLY A 237 9.16 1.22 17.99
N PHE A 238 8.27 0.56 17.24
CA PHE A 238 8.16 -0.90 17.12
C PHE A 238 7.61 -1.30 15.76
N SER A 239 7.79 -2.57 15.37
CA SER A 239 7.26 -3.13 14.13
C SER A 239 5.80 -3.56 14.28
N LEU A 240 5.00 -3.39 13.21
CA LEU A 240 3.71 -4.02 13.01
C LEU A 240 3.85 -5.21 12.04
N PRO A 241 2.95 -6.20 12.08
CA PRO A 241 2.89 -7.20 11.03
C PRO A 241 2.63 -6.56 9.66
N LEU A 242 3.41 -6.97 8.67
CA LEU A 242 3.20 -6.64 7.27
C LEU A 242 2.57 -7.86 6.58
N ILE A 243 1.39 -7.67 6.00
CA ILE A 243 0.64 -8.73 5.32
C ILE A 243 0.57 -8.39 3.84
N SER A 244 1.23 -9.20 3.02
CA SER A 244 1.18 -9.06 1.57
C SER A 244 -0.19 -9.48 1.05
N LEU A 245 -0.96 -8.50 0.59
CA LEU A 245 -2.24 -8.72 -0.08
C LEU A 245 -2.07 -8.99 -1.57
N GLY A 246 -0.88 -8.71 -2.11
CA GLY A 246 -0.45 -9.04 -3.45
C GLY A 246 1.05 -8.79 -3.59
N GLY A 247 1.76 -9.78 -4.14
CA GLY A 247 3.22 -9.71 -4.22
C GLY A 247 3.81 -10.73 -5.19
N GLY A 248 5.13 -10.89 -5.13
CA GLY A 248 5.87 -11.74 -6.06
C GLY A 248 6.18 -11.04 -7.38
N ALA A 249 6.22 -11.78 -8.49
CA ALA A 249 6.55 -11.24 -9.80
C ALA A 249 5.55 -10.17 -10.29
N GLY A 250 4.28 -10.33 -9.92
CA GLY A 250 3.20 -9.46 -10.39
C GLY A 250 2.65 -9.84 -11.77
N PRO A 251 1.50 -9.26 -12.15
CA PRO A 251 0.94 -9.39 -13.50
C PRO A 251 1.84 -8.71 -14.54
N SER A 252 1.99 -9.34 -15.72
CA SER A 252 2.85 -8.84 -16.80
C SER A 252 2.38 -7.51 -17.40
N GLU A 253 1.08 -7.25 -17.37
CA GLU A 253 0.51 -5.98 -17.86
C GLU A 253 0.88 -4.76 -17.01
N TRP A 254 1.49 -4.97 -15.82
CA TRP A 254 1.92 -3.91 -14.92
C TRP A 254 3.43 -3.68 -14.95
N GLU A 255 4.11 -4.21 -15.96
CA GLU A 255 5.53 -3.98 -16.12
C GLU A 255 5.86 -2.50 -16.31
N ASP A 256 6.91 -2.04 -15.62
CA ASP A 256 7.41 -0.68 -15.75
C ASP A 256 8.22 -0.56 -17.03
N ALA A 257 7.73 0.24 -17.99
CA ALA A 257 8.36 0.43 -19.30
C ALA A 257 9.74 1.09 -19.22
N SER A 258 10.13 1.66 -18.07
CA SER A 258 11.48 2.22 -17.86
C SER A 258 12.54 1.15 -17.59
N PHE A 259 12.12 -0.09 -17.33
CA PHE A 259 12.99 -1.24 -17.14
C PHE A 259 12.88 -2.21 -18.33
N SER A 260 14.00 -2.76 -18.75
CA SER A 260 13.99 -3.83 -19.74
C SER A 260 13.28 -5.07 -19.17
N PRO A 261 12.57 -5.85 -20.00
CA PRO A 261 12.07 -7.15 -19.58
C PRO A 261 13.21 -7.99 -18.98
N LEU A 262 12.93 -8.69 -17.87
CA LEU A 262 13.90 -9.58 -17.26
C LEU A 262 14.10 -10.80 -18.17
N GLU A 263 15.17 -10.80 -18.93
CA GLU A 263 15.52 -11.92 -19.82
C GLU A 263 15.75 -13.20 -19.02
N GLY A 264 15.18 -14.30 -19.50
CA GLY A 264 15.47 -15.66 -19.05
C GLY A 264 14.76 -16.15 -17.80
N LYS A 265 13.92 -15.34 -17.11
CA LYS A 265 13.15 -15.82 -15.97
C LYS A 265 11.66 -15.60 -16.13
N THR A 266 10.89 -16.67 -15.97
CA THR A 266 9.41 -16.58 -15.94
C THR A 266 8.91 -16.03 -14.60
N ALA A 267 7.67 -15.51 -14.58
CA ALA A 267 7.00 -15.09 -13.33
C ALA A 267 6.97 -16.22 -12.28
N ALA A 268 6.72 -17.46 -12.71
CA ALA A 268 6.72 -18.64 -11.84
C ALA A 268 8.09 -18.89 -11.18
N GLN A 269 9.19 -18.78 -11.92
CA GLN A 269 10.54 -18.93 -11.38
C GLN A 269 10.87 -17.81 -10.37
N ARG A 270 10.46 -16.59 -10.64
CA ARG A 270 10.64 -15.45 -9.73
C ARG A 270 9.81 -15.61 -8.45
N ASN A 271 8.58 -16.10 -8.56
CA ASN A 271 7.76 -16.45 -7.41
C ASN A 271 8.39 -17.55 -6.57
N GLN A 272 8.99 -18.57 -7.21
CA GLN A 272 9.74 -19.63 -6.55
C GLN A 272 10.97 -19.08 -5.80
N GLU A 273 11.70 -18.13 -6.40
CA GLU A 273 12.82 -17.46 -5.72
C GLU A 273 12.35 -16.67 -4.50
N ALA A 274 11.24 -15.91 -4.62
CA ALA A 274 10.66 -15.17 -3.49
C ALA A 274 10.28 -16.10 -2.32
N VAL A 275 9.73 -17.28 -2.62
CA VAL A 275 9.42 -18.27 -1.58
C VAL A 275 10.67 -18.87 -0.96
N ARG A 276 11.76 -19.09 -1.73
CA ARG A 276 13.04 -19.52 -1.16
C ARG A 276 13.58 -18.52 -0.16
N LEU A 277 13.59 -17.21 -0.49
CA LEU A 277 13.98 -16.16 0.45
C LEU A 277 13.16 -16.19 1.76
N LEU A 278 11.87 -16.48 1.64
CA LEU A 278 10.99 -16.64 2.78
C LEU A 278 11.36 -17.85 3.65
N MET A 279 11.63 -19.00 3.03
CA MET A 279 11.98 -20.26 3.71
C MET A 279 13.37 -20.24 4.34
N GLU A 280 14.34 -19.57 3.71
CA GLU A 280 15.71 -19.44 4.16
C GLU A 280 15.89 -18.37 5.25
N ALA A 281 14.77 -17.82 5.74
CA ALA A 281 14.72 -16.76 6.76
C ALA A 281 15.51 -15.48 6.37
N GLU A 282 15.63 -15.20 5.08
CA GLU A 282 16.22 -13.97 4.57
C GLU A 282 15.26 -12.76 4.61
N LEU A 283 13.96 -13.05 4.78
CA LEU A 283 12.92 -12.02 4.91
C LEU A 283 12.62 -11.77 6.39
N PRO A 284 12.29 -10.51 6.78
CA PRO A 284 12.09 -10.15 8.17
C PRO A 284 10.86 -10.83 8.78
N ASP A 285 10.90 -11.06 10.09
CA ASP A 285 9.81 -11.69 10.85
C ASP A 285 8.50 -10.90 10.83
N CYS A 286 8.56 -9.60 10.62
CA CYS A 286 7.38 -8.75 10.49
C CYS A 286 6.61 -8.98 9.18
N LEU A 287 7.24 -9.49 8.13
CA LEU A 287 6.55 -9.90 6.90
C LEU A 287 5.93 -11.29 7.10
N PHE A 288 4.61 -11.35 7.30
CA PHE A 288 3.94 -12.60 7.66
C PHE A 288 3.75 -13.55 6.50
N ASN A 289 3.48 -13.04 5.31
CA ASN A 289 3.22 -13.85 4.13
C ASN A 289 3.68 -13.18 2.84
N LEU A 290 3.70 -13.95 1.76
CA LEU A 290 3.73 -13.47 0.38
C LEU A 290 2.43 -13.85 -0.30
N GLY A 291 1.69 -12.88 -0.84
CA GLY A 291 0.37 -13.05 -1.47
C GLY A 291 0.48 -13.12 -2.99
N PHE A 292 0.61 -14.31 -3.59
CA PHE A 292 0.67 -14.47 -5.03
C PHE A 292 -0.72 -14.34 -5.67
N PRO A 293 -0.91 -13.49 -6.72
CA PRO A 293 -2.20 -13.39 -7.38
C PRO A 293 -2.55 -14.65 -8.17
N LEU A 294 -3.80 -15.07 -8.08
CA LEU A 294 -4.40 -16.05 -8.97
C LEU A 294 -5.45 -15.39 -9.85
N ASP A 295 -5.52 -15.79 -11.10
CA ASP A 295 -6.58 -15.34 -12.00
C ASP A 295 -7.84 -16.21 -11.87
N ALA A 296 -8.95 -15.66 -12.36
CA ALA A 296 -10.28 -16.26 -12.19
C ALA A 296 -10.50 -17.55 -13.01
N VAL A 297 -9.71 -17.76 -14.02
CA VAL A 297 -9.83 -18.89 -14.97
C VAL A 297 -8.64 -19.86 -14.86
N MET A 298 -7.74 -19.60 -13.92
CA MET A 298 -6.51 -20.39 -13.72
C MET A 298 -5.69 -20.48 -15.01
N GLU A 299 -5.36 -19.31 -15.56
CA GLU A 299 -4.53 -19.19 -16.75
C GLU A 299 -3.12 -19.79 -16.54
N ASP A 300 -2.39 -19.97 -17.63
CA ASP A 300 -1.08 -20.64 -17.62
C ASP A 300 -0.10 -20.05 -16.60
N ALA A 301 -0.14 -18.74 -16.34
CA ALA A 301 0.73 -18.10 -15.35
C ALA A 301 0.42 -18.53 -13.91
N SER A 302 -0.87 -18.61 -13.53
CA SER A 302 -1.30 -19.10 -12.21
C SER A 302 -0.96 -20.58 -12.05
N VAL A 303 -1.22 -21.40 -13.06
CA VAL A 303 -0.89 -22.83 -13.07
C VAL A 303 0.61 -23.06 -12.98
N ALA A 304 1.40 -22.29 -13.72
CA ALA A 304 2.86 -22.38 -13.68
C ALA A 304 3.43 -22.00 -12.31
N THR A 305 2.89 -20.94 -11.69
CA THR A 305 3.27 -20.54 -10.32
C THR A 305 2.98 -21.66 -9.32
N ILE A 306 1.77 -22.22 -9.34
CA ILE A 306 1.40 -23.31 -8.43
C ILE A 306 2.33 -24.51 -8.62
N LYS A 307 2.56 -24.94 -9.87
CA LYS A 307 3.47 -26.06 -10.17
C LYS A 307 4.89 -25.81 -9.66
N SER A 308 5.42 -24.62 -9.88
CA SER A 308 6.77 -24.28 -9.42
C SER A 308 6.92 -24.31 -7.90
N LEU A 309 5.86 -23.92 -7.17
CA LEU A 309 5.86 -23.95 -5.71
C LEU A 309 5.66 -25.38 -5.15
N GLN A 310 5.03 -26.28 -5.89
CA GLN A 310 4.92 -27.69 -5.51
C GLN A 310 6.26 -28.41 -5.42
N GLU A 311 7.27 -27.92 -6.16
CA GLU A 311 8.62 -28.47 -6.19
C GLU A 311 9.46 -28.09 -4.96
N LEU A 312 9.01 -27.09 -4.17
CA LEU A 312 9.77 -26.63 -3.01
C LEU A 312 9.51 -27.52 -1.78
N PRO A 313 10.53 -27.70 -0.92
CA PRO A 313 10.33 -28.37 0.37
C PRO A 313 9.36 -27.58 1.24
N ARG A 314 8.49 -28.28 1.97
CA ARG A 314 7.46 -27.69 2.82
C ARG A 314 7.86 -27.82 4.27
N HIS A 315 8.25 -26.72 4.87
CA HIS A 315 8.47 -26.62 6.31
C HIS A 315 7.94 -25.30 6.86
N PRO A 316 7.50 -25.27 8.11
CA PRO A 316 7.09 -24.04 8.77
C PRO A 316 8.27 -23.05 8.82
N ARG A 317 7.94 -21.76 8.73
CA ARG A 317 8.91 -20.69 8.95
C ARG A 317 9.38 -20.68 10.41
N HIS A 318 10.65 -20.35 10.59
CA HIS A 318 11.22 -20.02 11.89
C HIS A 318 11.22 -18.50 12.10
N PHE A 319 10.80 -18.06 13.28
CA PHE A 319 10.72 -16.66 13.66
C PHE A 319 11.61 -16.38 14.85
N SER A 320 12.37 -15.28 14.79
CA SER A 320 13.30 -14.88 15.83
C SER A 320 12.74 -13.74 16.69
N TRP A 321 11.60 -13.96 17.35
CA TRP A 321 10.88 -12.94 18.14
C TRP A 321 11.68 -12.26 19.28
N ASN A 322 12.91 -12.67 19.55
CA ASN A 322 13.63 -12.34 20.81
C ASN A 322 14.78 -11.35 20.67
N LYS A 323 14.99 -10.69 19.55
CA LYS A 323 16.06 -9.67 19.44
C LYS A 323 15.47 -8.26 19.59
N PRO A 324 15.88 -7.48 20.64
CA PRO A 324 15.53 -6.07 20.71
C PRO A 324 16.19 -5.31 19.56
N GLU A 325 15.37 -4.74 18.68
CA GLU A 325 15.86 -3.94 17.57
C GLU A 325 16.12 -2.51 18.00
N LYS A 326 17.21 -1.92 17.52
CA LYS A 326 17.53 -0.51 17.75
C LYS A 326 16.56 0.37 16.96
N ALA A 327 15.99 1.38 17.62
CA ALA A 327 15.17 2.38 16.95
C ALA A 327 15.99 3.10 15.86
N LEU A 328 15.43 3.16 14.64
CA LEU A 328 15.98 3.95 13.54
C LEU A 328 15.67 5.45 13.78
N LYS A 329 16.65 6.30 13.53
CA LYS A 329 16.41 7.74 13.49
C LYS A 329 15.93 8.11 12.10
N SER A 330 14.88 8.97 12.01
CA SER A 330 14.40 9.51 10.75
C SER A 330 15.53 10.14 9.95
N THR A 331 15.63 9.80 8.69
CA THR A 331 16.59 10.39 7.73
C THR A 331 15.98 11.54 6.94
N PHE A 332 14.67 11.71 6.99
CA PHE A 332 13.96 12.77 6.27
C PHE A 332 13.35 13.77 7.26
N PRO A 333 13.58 15.08 7.07
CA PRO A 333 13.03 16.12 7.94
C PRO A 333 11.51 16.21 7.86
N LYS A 334 10.93 15.80 6.71
CA LYS A 334 9.48 15.80 6.46
C LYS A 334 9.04 14.53 5.72
N PRO A 335 7.81 14.01 5.97
CA PRO A 335 7.36 12.75 5.39
C PRO A 335 7.07 12.85 3.89
N ILE A 336 6.73 14.04 3.38
CA ILE A 336 6.48 14.28 1.95
C ILE A 336 7.64 15.09 1.40
N HIS A 337 8.26 14.58 0.34
CA HIS A 337 9.36 15.34 -0.25
C HIS A 337 8.85 16.47 -1.15
N HIS A 338 7.93 16.19 -2.09
CA HIS A 338 7.38 17.20 -2.99
C HIS A 338 5.85 17.11 -3.06
N TYR A 339 5.17 18.21 -2.77
CA TYR A 339 3.73 18.34 -2.84
C TYR A 339 3.32 19.34 -3.92
N LEU A 340 2.50 18.88 -4.88
CA LEU A 340 1.85 19.76 -5.85
C LEU A 340 0.50 20.20 -5.29
N LEU A 341 0.44 21.42 -4.80
CA LEU A 341 -0.75 22.02 -4.20
C LEU A 341 -1.63 22.60 -5.30
N LEU A 342 -2.80 22.03 -5.47
CA LEU A 342 -3.80 22.37 -6.48
C LEU A 342 -4.92 23.22 -5.88
N PRO A 343 -5.51 24.18 -6.62
CA PRO A 343 -6.69 24.91 -6.18
C PRO A 343 -7.91 24.01 -6.15
N ALA A 344 -8.74 24.10 -5.10
CA ALA A 344 -9.86 23.19 -4.86
C ALA A 344 -11.02 23.37 -5.86
N ASP A 345 -11.20 24.54 -6.44
CA ASP A 345 -12.40 24.93 -7.19
C ASP A 345 -12.38 24.63 -8.69
N GLU A 346 -11.26 24.16 -9.23
CA GLU A 346 -11.11 23.99 -10.68
C GLU A 346 -11.08 22.53 -11.11
N GLY A 347 -11.83 22.24 -12.17
CA GLY A 347 -12.06 20.89 -12.68
C GLY A 347 -10.81 20.17 -13.23
N ILE A 348 -10.91 18.82 -13.40
CA ILE A 348 -9.92 17.87 -13.98
C ILE A 348 -9.23 18.38 -15.24
N LYS A 349 -9.87 19.27 -15.98
CA LYS A 349 -9.31 19.87 -17.19
C LYS A 349 -7.96 20.58 -16.98
N THR A 350 -7.52 20.72 -15.74
CA THR A 350 -6.31 21.45 -15.35
C THR A 350 -5.22 20.57 -14.72
N TRP A 351 -5.39 19.25 -14.73
CA TRP A 351 -4.38 18.32 -14.22
C TRP A 351 -3.11 18.37 -15.08
N PRO A 352 -1.91 18.65 -14.51
CA PRO A 352 -0.66 18.74 -15.27
C PRO A 352 -0.08 17.35 -15.50
N GLU A 353 -0.68 16.60 -16.42
CA GLU A 353 -0.42 15.18 -16.59
C GLU A 353 1.04 14.86 -16.90
N LYS A 354 1.70 15.63 -17.78
CA LYS A 354 3.10 15.38 -18.15
C LYS A 354 4.04 15.63 -16.98
N TYR A 355 3.77 16.67 -16.20
CA TYR A 355 4.55 17.00 -15.01
C TYR A 355 4.41 15.93 -13.94
N VAL A 356 3.17 15.53 -13.65
CA VAL A 356 2.88 14.48 -12.65
C VAL A 356 3.49 13.15 -13.06
N ARG A 357 3.33 12.74 -14.32
CA ARG A 357 3.93 11.49 -14.82
C ARG A 357 5.45 11.49 -14.78
N ARG A 358 6.10 12.61 -14.98
CA ARG A 358 7.57 12.68 -14.99
C ARG A 358 8.16 12.76 -13.60
N PHE A 359 7.53 13.50 -12.70
CA PHE A 359 8.12 13.85 -11.42
C PHE A 359 7.40 13.23 -10.22
N HIS A 360 6.25 12.63 -10.40
CA HIS A 360 5.48 11.96 -9.37
C HIS A 360 5.37 12.73 -8.04
N PRO A 361 4.98 14.03 -8.03
CA PRO A 361 4.75 14.73 -6.79
C PRO A 361 3.53 14.16 -6.09
N THR A 362 3.46 14.23 -4.77
CA THR A 362 2.19 14.08 -4.07
C THR A 362 1.26 15.22 -4.49
N CYS A 363 0.07 14.91 -5.00
CA CYS A 363 -0.88 15.89 -5.52
C CYS A 363 -2.09 16.00 -4.60
N GLY A 364 -2.44 17.21 -4.19
CA GLY A 364 -3.59 17.41 -3.34
C GLY A 364 -4.01 18.87 -3.21
N PHE A 365 -5.00 19.10 -2.34
CA PHE A 365 -5.66 20.40 -2.16
C PHE A 365 -5.54 20.91 -0.72
N SER A 366 -4.84 20.16 0.14
CA SER A 366 -4.76 20.45 1.57
C SER A 366 -3.51 21.27 1.90
N ILE A 367 -3.72 22.40 2.53
CA ILE A 367 -2.64 23.25 3.06
C ILE A 367 -1.89 22.52 4.17
N GLU A 368 -2.61 21.80 5.03
CA GLU A 368 -2.06 21.04 6.15
C GLU A 368 -1.16 19.90 5.67
N GLU A 369 -1.53 19.21 4.60
CA GLU A 369 -0.67 18.19 3.97
C GLU A 369 0.55 18.83 3.31
N ALA A 370 0.36 19.93 2.57
CA ALA A 370 1.45 20.65 1.95
C ALA A 370 2.50 21.12 2.99
N MET A 371 2.07 21.48 4.20
CA MET A 371 2.97 21.84 5.31
C MET A 371 3.85 20.68 5.78
N GLN A 372 3.51 19.44 5.45
CA GLN A 372 4.33 18.25 5.74
C GLN A 372 5.36 17.93 4.64
N ALA A 373 5.41 18.73 3.58
CA ALA A 373 6.34 18.52 2.48
C ALA A 373 7.62 19.37 2.62
N GLU A 374 8.73 18.86 2.11
CA GLU A 374 9.98 19.65 1.99
C GLU A 374 9.84 20.72 0.91
N PHE A 375 9.35 20.32 -0.26
CA PHE A 375 9.09 21.22 -1.40
C PHE A 375 7.59 21.28 -1.68
N VAL A 376 7.11 22.47 -1.98
CA VAL A 376 5.71 22.69 -2.39
C VAL A 376 5.68 23.53 -3.66
N THR A 377 5.11 22.97 -4.73
CA THR A 377 4.78 23.72 -5.94
C THR A 377 3.30 24.06 -5.92
N ILE A 378 2.96 25.34 -5.84
CA ILE A 378 1.58 25.84 -5.88
C ILE A 378 1.21 26.08 -7.34
N LEU A 379 0.12 25.45 -7.80
CA LEU A 379 -0.41 25.68 -9.14
C LEU A 379 -1.49 26.78 -9.13
N GLY A 380 -1.28 27.80 -9.96
CA GLY A 380 -2.26 28.86 -10.15
C GLY A 380 -1.97 30.15 -9.37
N ASP A 381 -2.93 31.05 -9.44
CA ASP A 381 -2.83 32.39 -8.87
C ASP A 381 -3.30 32.48 -7.39
N ASN A 382 -3.42 33.72 -6.90
CA ASN A 382 -3.81 34.00 -5.52
C ASN A 382 -5.31 33.80 -5.24
N LEU A 383 -6.13 33.52 -6.25
CA LEU A 383 -7.56 33.25 -6.08
C LEU A 383 -7.80 31.80 -5.63
N GLY A 384 -6.99 30.86 -6.13
CA GLY A 384 -7.09 29.45 -5.75
C GLY A 384 -6.42 29.12 -4.41
N ILE A 385 -5.19 29.61 -4.22
CA ILE A 385 -4.42 29.48 -2.96
C ILE A 385 -3.96 30.87 -2.56
N SER A 386 -4.50 31.38 -1.47
CA SER A 386 -4.25 32.76 -1.03
C SER A 386 -2.80 32.99 -0.60
N PRO A 387 -2.33 34.26 -0.64
CA PRO A 387 -1.01 34.62 -0.10
C PRO A 387 -0.84 34.34 1.39
N GLN A 388 -1.95 34.27 2.15
CA GLN A 388 -1.91 33.94 3.57
C GLN A 388 -1.66 32.44 3.76
N GLU A 389 -2.28 31.60 2.97
CA GLU A 389 -2.07 30.14 2.97
C GLU A 389 -0.64 29.80 2.51
N GLU A 390 -0.14 30.44 1.45
CA GLU A 390 1.24 30.28 1.02
C GLU A 390 2.23 30.67 2.13
N ARG A 391 1.99 31.77 2.85
CA ARG A 391 2.83 32.15 4.02
C ARG A 391 2.80 31.11 5.12
N ARG A 392 1.63 30.48 5.40
CA ARG A 392 1.52 29.39 6.39
C ARG A 392 2.40 28.20 5.97
N VAL A 393 2.33 27.81 4.70
CA VAL A 393 3.16 26.70 4.17
C VAL A 393 4.66 27.04 4.28
N ARG A 394 5.07 28.26 3.93
CA ARG A 394 6.47 28.69 4.10
C ARG A 394 6.92 28.72 5.57
N ALA A 395 6.06 29.21 6.45
CA ALA A 395 6.33 29.27 7.89
C ALA A 395 6.51 27.90 8.55
N SER A 396 5.96 26.83 7.96
CA SER A 396 6.18 25.46 8.40
C SER A 396 7.53 24.88 7.97
N GLY A 397 8.39 25.67 7.31
CA GLY A 397 9.73 25.26 6.85
C GLY A 397 9.74 24.61 5.46
N CYS A 398 8.66 24.71 4.70
CA CYS A 398 8.64 24.26 3.31
C CYS A 398 9.39 25.22 2.37
N LYS A 399 10.08 24.67 1.38
CA LYS A 399 10.57 25.42 0.21
C LYS A 399 9.42 25.52 -0.79
N VAL A 400 8.88 26.72 -0.96
CA VAL A 400 7.65 26.92 -1.73
C VAL A 400 7.93 27.74 -2.99
N GLU A 401 7.46 27.25 -4.11
CA GLU A 401 7.34 28.00 -5.36
C GLU A 401 5.91 28.06 -5.85
N ARG A 402 5.59 29.05 -6.65
CA ARG A 402 4.30 29.17 -7.31
C ARG A 402 4.48 29.24 -8.82
N VAL A 403 3.77 28.37 -9.51
CA VAL A 403 3.66 28.37 -10.97
C VAL A 403 2.32 28.96 -11.35
N SER A 404 2.32 30.22 -11.78
CA SER A 404 1.13 30.96 -12.16
C SER A 404 1.26 31.51 -13.57
N GLY A 405 0.14 31.53 -14.30
CA GLY A 405 -0.01 32.15 -15.60
C GLY A 405 -1.17 33.15 -15.57
N LYS A 406 -1.62 33.64 -16.74
CA LYS A 406 -2.82 34.47 -16.85
C LYS A 406 -4.10 33.74 -16.39
N ASN A 407 -4.06 32.44 -16.38
CA ASN A 407 -5.11 31.55 -15.89
C ASN A 407 -4.51 30.18 -15.58
N LEU A 408 -5.30 29.29 -14.98
CA LEU A 408 -4.85 27.96 -14.54
C LEU A 408 -4.43 27.07 -15.73
N LYS A 409 -5.04 27.23 -16.91
CA LYS A 409 -4.66 26.49 -18.11
C LYS A 409 -3.23 26.83 -18.55
N GLU A 410 -2.86 28.10 -18.46
CA GLU A 410 -1.50 28.55 -18.77
C GLU A 410 -0.49 28.07 -17.71
N ALA A 411 -0.84 28.17 -16.43
CA ALA A 411 0.00 27.64 -15.35
C ALA A 411 0.27 26.12 -15.51
N ARG A 412 -0.77 25.36 -15.88
CA ARG A 412 -0.63 23.95 -16.22
C ARG A 412 0.32 23.72 -17.40
N ARG A 413 0.15 24.50 -18.49
CA ARG A 413 1.03 24.40 -19.65
C ARG A 413 2.49 24.65 -19.27
N MET A 414 2.74 25.62 -18.38
CA MET A 414 4.08 25.88 -17.87
C MET A 414 4.67 24.68 -17.12
N LEU A 415 3.90 24.00 -16.28
CA LEU A 415 4.34 22.75 -15.63
C LEU A 415 4.65 21.66 -16.65
N ASP A 416 3.80 21.49 -17.65
CA ASP A 416 4.02 20.48 -18.70
C ASP A 416 5.25 20.81 -19.58
N GLU A 417 5.57 22.11 -19.78
CA GLU A 417 6.80 22.56 -20.45
C GLU A 417 8.03 22.33 -19.56
N MET A 418 7.96 22.66 -18.27
CA MET A 418 9.00 22.31 -17.31
C MET A 418 9.30 20.81 -17.32
N ALA A 419 8.25 19.98 -17.39
CA ALA A 419 8.42 18.56 -17.51
C ALA A 419 9.14 18.16 -18.81
N ALA A 420 8.80 18.77 -19.95
CA ALA A 420 9.48 18.52 -21.21
C ALA A 420 10.98 18.87 -21.14
N ASP A 421 11.31 19.97 -20.46
CA ASP A 421 12.68 20.45 -20.26
C ASP A 421 13.44 19.69 -19.15
N GLY A 422 12.81 18.76 -18.45
CA GLY A 422 13.43 18.06 -17.34
C GLY A 422 13.58 18.88 -16.05
N LYS A 423 12.90 20.01 -15.97
CA LYS A 423 12.95 20.91 -14.81
C LYS A 423 11.82 20.61 -13.85
N ARG A 424 12.16 20.13 -12.66
CA ARG A 424 11.19 19.90 -11.59
C ARG A 424 10.74 21.19 -10.91
N PHE A 425 11.71 22.06 -10.61
CA PHE A 425 11.48 23.33 -9.92
C PHE A 425 11.96 24.50 -10.78
N LEU A 426 11.30 25.65 -10.63
CA LEU A 426 11.74 26.91 -11.25
C LEU A 426 12.79 27.61 -10.38
N THR A 427 12.58 27.62 -9.06
CA THR A 427 13.31 28.53 -8.14
C THR A 427 13.82 27.88 -6.87
N VAL A 428 13.33 26.71 -6.47
CA VAL A 428 13.57 26.13 -5.12
C VAL A 428 14.38 24.83 -5.12
N GLY A 429 14.79 24.36 -6.29
CA GLY A 429 15.57 23.13 -6.47
C GLY A 429 17.06 23.30 -6.33
#